data_cc736e17327438b56b2d3a25a83de727
#
_entry.id   cc736e17327438b56b2d3a25a83de727
#
_cell.length_a   1.000
_cell.length_b   1.000
_cell.length_c   1.000
_cell.angle_alpha   90.00
_cell.angle_beta   90.00
_cell.angle_gamma   90.00
#
_symmetry.space_group_name_H-M   'P 1'
#
loop_
_entity.id
_entity.type
_entity.pdbx_description
1 polymer ?
#
loop_
_entity_poly.entity_id
_entity_poly.type
_entity_poly.pdbx_seq_one_letter_code
_entity_poly.pdbx_strand_id
1 'polypeptide(L)'
;SPSLAASDVYKSQDLDNDFVEIGDHFYPLQKQMIIIANDVAVGVEICEDLWMPVPPSSELAMLGANIIVNLSASNELIGKHAYRKQLVAQQSARCICGYVYASSGFGESTTDLVFSGSALIAENGVILAESKRFSLDEQLIISDIDVEYLYHDRLVSTSFSEGCLAKDTDRGFELEFILPEYRKETANMLSRTIDPHPFTPEGAALRERCEEIFQIQTAGLAKRIVHAHAKTAVVGISGGLDSTLALLVTVMTFDLLKIPRNRIIGITMPGFGTTGRTYRNAVSLIHSLGVTFREISIKEACMQHFQDIHHDANLHDVTYENSQARERTQILMDVANKENGLVIGTGDLSELALGWATYNGDHMSMYGVNGSIPKTLVKYLVEWVAHNRVDEDSKETLLDILDTPISPELIPADEQGNIKQKTEDLVGPYELHDFFLYHFIRFGAT
;
A
#
# COMPACT_ATOMS: atom_id res chain seq x y z
N SER A 1 -6.74 44.55 -6.49
CA SER A 1 -7.80 43.94 -5.66
C SER A 1 -7.42 44.07 -4.20
N PRO A 2 -8.38 44.05 -3.25
CA PRO A 2 -8.07 44.11 -1.82
C PRO A 2 -7.09 43.01 -1.36
N SER A 3 -7.15 41.85 -1.97
CA SER A 3 -6.24 40.73 -1.68
C SER A 3 -4.80 40.98 -2.17
N LEU A 4 -4.61 41.59 -3.31
CA LEU A 4 -3.29 41.99 -3.81
C LEU A 4 -2.67 43.06 -2.90
N ALA A 5 -3.46 44.05 -2.48
CA ALA A 5 -3.01 45.07 -1.56
C ALA A 5 -2.60 44.50 -0.19
N ALA A 6 -3.36 43.55 0.35
CA ALA A 6 -3.03 42.88 1.59
C ALA A 6 -1.76 41.99 1.47
N SER A 7 -1.62 41.29 0.35
CA SER A 7 -0.43 40.49 0.04
C SER A 7 0.81 41.38 -0.13
N ASP A 8 0.68 42.50 -0.82
CA ASP A 8 1.80 43.43 -1.04
C ASP A 8 2.23 44.12 0.26
N VAL A 9 1.30 44.48 1.11
CA VAL A 9 1.61 45.05 2.44
C VAL A 9 2.32 44.03 3.32
N TYR A 10 1.88 42.80 3.30
CA TYR A 10 2.50 41.72 4.08
C TYR A 10 3.91 41.37 3.59
N LYS A 11 4.15 41.36 2.27
CA LYS A 11 5.44 40.97 1.69
C LYS A 11 6.49 42.08 1.70
N SER A 12 6.11 43.33 1.79
CA SER A 12 7.01 44.48 1.62
C SER A 12 7.44 45.16 2.92
N GLN A 13 6.88 44.78 4.07
CA GLN A 13 7.25 45.39 5.34
C GLN A 13 8.23 44.47 6.13
N ASP A 14 9.44 44.99 6.39
CA ASP A 14 10.22 44.56 7.53
C ASP A 14 9.52 45.14 8.77
N LEU A 15 8.80 44.28 9.46
CA LEU A 15 8.06 44.66 10.66
C LEU A 15 9.03 44.64 11.83
N ASP A 16 9.51 45.83 12.21
CA ASP A 16 10.32 46.01 13.42
C ASP A 16 9.52 45.89 14.73
N ASN A 17 8.18 45.78 14.64
CA ASN A 17 7.30 45.62 15.78
C ASN A 17 6.66 44.23 15.79
N ASP A 18 6.88 43.50 16.87
CA ASP A 18 6.37 42.16 17.09
C ASP A 18 4.87 42.09 17.43
N PHE A 19 4.19 43.24 17.62
CA PHE A 19 2.79 43.31 18.06
C PHE A 19 2.01 44.41 17.37
N VAL A 20 0.73 44.14 17.10
CA VAL A 20 -0.28 45.11 16.65
C VAL A 20 -1.36 45.27 17.72
N GLU A 21 -1.68 46.52 18.10
CA GLU A 21 -2.76 46.81 19.01
C GLU A 21 -4.08 46.98 18.20
N ILE A 22 -5.09 46.16 18.56
CA ILE A 22 -6.43 46.25 17.98
C ILE A 22 -7.43 46.32 19.15
N GLY A 23 -8.02 47.52 19.32
CA GLY A 23 -8.80 47.79 20.51
C GLY A 23 -7.95 47.77 21.76
N ASP A 24 -8.33 46.98 22.77
CA ASP A 24 -7.61 46.82 24.04
C ASP A 24 -6.70 45.58 24.05
N HIS A 25 -6.47 44.96 22.87
CA HIS A 25 -5.70 43.72 22.75
C HIS A 25 -4.46 43.89 21.89
N PHE A 26 -3.35 43.24 22.32
CA PHE A 26 -2.12 43.17 21.55
C PHE A 26 -2.02 41.81 20.87
N TYR A 27 -1.81 41.84 19.56
CA TYR A 27 -1.66 40.61 18.74
C TYR A 27 -0.24 40.54 18.20
N PRO A 28 0.39 39.36 18.23
CA PRO A 28 1.70 39.19 17.63
C PRO A 28 1.61 39.32 16.10
N LEU A 29 2.61 39.98 15.53
CA LEU A 29 2.70 40.19 14.09
C LEU A 29 4.00 39.54 13.60
N GLN A 30 3.91 38.27 13.18
CA GLN A 30 5.06 37.51 12.74
C GLN A 30 4.77 36.69 11.46
N LYS A 31 5.78 36.53 10.62
CA LYS A 31 5.68 35.77 9.37
C LYS A 31 5.58 34.27 9.61
N GLN A 32 6.13 33.76 10.70
CA GLN A 32 6.20 32.34 11.05
C GLN A 32 5.42 32.09 12.34
N MET A 33 4.10 32.18 12.23
CA MET A 33 3.20 31.94 13.36
C MET A 33 2.47 30.61 13.21
N ILE A 34 2.50 29.81 14.26
CA ILE A 34 1.77 28.55 14.37
C ILE A 34 0.71 28.68 15.46
N ILE A 35 -0.51 28.28 15.14
CA ILE A 35 -1.64 28.26 16.06
C ILE A 35 -1.80 26.84 16.58
N ILE A 36 -1.57 26.61 17.86
CA ILE A 36 -1.66 25.28 18.47
C ILE A 36 -2.99 25.15 19.19
N ALA A 37 -3.72 24.09 18.88
CA ALA A 37 -4.97 23.72 19.54
C ALA A 37 -4.99 22.19 19.76
N ASN A 38 -4.73 21.75 21.00
CA ASN A 38 -4.49 20.35 21.34
C ASN A 38 -3.35 19.75 20.49
N ASP A 39 -3.64 18.67 19.74
CA ASP A 39 -2.68 17.97 18.88
C ASP A 39 -2.59 18.57 17.46
N VAL A 40 -3.34 19.67 17.20
CA VAL A 40 -3.37 20.32 15.90
C VAL A 40 -2.55 21.61 15.93
N ALA A 41 -1.60 21.71 15.02
CA ALA A 41 -0.76 22.88 14.80
C ALA A 41 -1.07 23.47 13.41
N VAL A 42 -1.68 24.66 13.38
CA VAL A 42 -2.16 25.31 12.16
C VAL A 42 -1.20 26.40 11.71
N GLY A 43 -0.71 26.30 10.50
CA GLY A 43 0.02 27.36 9.80
C GLY A 43 -0.89 28.05 8.78
N VAL A 44 -0.70 29.36 8.59
CA VAL A 44 -1.49 30.17 7.66
C VAL A 44 -0.60 30.72 6.56
N GLU A 45 -1.00 30.52 5.31
CA GLU A 45 -0.43 31.24 4.16
C GLU A 45 -1.53 31.87 3.29
N ILE A 46 -1.18 32.80 2.43
CA ILE A 46 -2.18 33.59 1.72
C ILE A 46 -1.98 33.51 0.20
N CYS A 47 -2.99 33.00 -0.47
CA CYS A 47 -3.19 33.13 -1.93
C CYS A 47 -1.95 32.73 -2.75
N GLU A 48 -1.22 33.73 -3.26
CA GLU A 48 -0.07 33.54 -4.15
C GLU A 48 1.14 32.91 -3.45
N ASP A 49 1.18 32.85 -2.13
CA ASP A 49 2.24 32.19 -1.38
C ASP A 49 2.47 30.75 -1.82
N LEU A 50 1.38 30.01 -2.09
CA LEU A 50 1.44 28.62 -2.60
C LEU A 50 2.18 28.51 -3.95
N TRP A 51 2.22 29.57 -4.76
CA TRP A 51 2.81 29.55 -6.10
C TRP A 51 4.31 29.86 -6.10
N MET A 52 4.86 30.23 -4.96
CA MET A 52 6.28 30.51 -4.79
C MET A 52 7.11 29.22 -4.91
N PRO A 53 8.37 29.30 -5.37
CA PRO A 53 9.29 28.14 -5.39
C PRO A 53 9.48 27.51 -3.99
N VAL A 54 9.46 28.33 -2.94
CA VAL A 54 9.49 27.88 -1.53
C VAL A 54 8.32 28.58 -0.83
N PRO A 55 7.14 27.94 -0.77
CA PRO A 55 5.97 28.51 -0.09
C PRO A 55 6.22 28.63 1.42
N PRO A 56 5.62 29.62 2.12
CA PRO A 56 5.67 29.74 3.56
C PRO A 56 5.24 28.47 4.30
N SER A 57 4.28 27.72 3.76
CA SER A 57 3.86 26.42 4.29
C SER A 57 5.01 25.41 4.45
N SER A 58 6.06 25.49 3.63
CA SER A 58 7.24 24.63 3.77
C SER A 58 8.00 24.94 5.06
N GLU A 59 8.12 26.20 5.43
CA GLU A 59 8.76 26.63 6.68
C GLU A 59 7.88 26.35 7.89
N LEU A 60 6.58 26.67 7.78
CA LEU A 60 5.60 26.41 8.82
C LEU A 60 5.52 24.91 9.18
N ALA A 61 5.55 24.02 8.17
CA ALA A 61 5.56 22.58 8.40
C ALA A 61 6.82 22.10 9.12
N MET A 62 8.00 22.64 8.77
CA MET A 62 9.25 22.33 9.46
C MET A 62 9.30 22.88 10.90
N LEU A 63 8.53 23.92 11.20
CA LEU A 63 8.33 24.45 12.55
C LEU A 63 7.27 23.69 13.34
N GLY A 64 6.57 22.73 12.75
CA GLY A 64 5.63 21.85 13.44
C GLY A 64 4.19 21.91 12.94
N ALA A 65 3.81 22.87 12.09
CA ALA A 65 2.44 22.92 11.57
C ALA A 65 2.08 21.63 10.83
N ASN A 66 1.02 20.97 11.29
CA ASN A 66 0.48 19.75 10.65
C ASN A 66 -0.77 20.01 9.82
N ILE A 67 -1.37 21.19 9.96
CA ILE A 67 -2.44 21.69 9.09
C ILE A 67 -2.01 23.04 8.50
N ILE A 68 -2.13 23.20 7.20
CA ILE A 68 -1.93 24.48 6.50
C ILE A 68 -3.27 24.98 5.98
N VAL A 69 -3.57 26.23 6.22
CA VAL A 69 -4.75 26.89 5.64
C VAL A 69 -4.32 28.00 4.70
N ASN A 70 -4.91 28.05 3.49
CA ASN A 70 -4.63 29.05 2.49
C ASN A 70 -5.92 29.80 2.12
N LEU A 71 -5.96 31.07 2.48
CA LEU A 71 -7.03 31.98 2.13
C LEU A 71 -6.70 32.69 0.82
N SER A 72 -7.47 32.41 -0.23
CA SER A 72 -7.15 32.83 -1.59
C SER A 72 -8.22 33.71 -2.21
N ALA A 73 -7.79 34.61 -3.13
CA ALA A 73 -8.60 35.26 -4.12
C ALA A 73 -7.95 35.05 -5.50
N SER A 74 -7.88 33.78 -5.91
CA SER A 74 -7.25 33.38 -7.17
C SER A 74 -8.28 33.34 -8.29
N ASN A 75 -8.16 34.28 -9.27
CA ASN A 75 -9.03 34.31 -10.45
C ASN A 75 -8.91 33.06 -11.30
N GLU A 76 -9.94 32.74 -12.06
CA GLU A 76 -9.95 31.59 -12.96
C GLU A 76 -9.35 31.92 -14.33
N LEU A 77 -8.55 30.98 -14.82
CA LEU A 77 -8.02 30.90 -16.18
C LEU A 77 -8.18 29.46 -16.68
N ILE A 78 -8.23 29.28 -17.99
CA ILE A 78 -8.29 27.93 -18.60
C ILE A 78 -7.07 27.13 -18.17
N GLY A 79 -7.31 25.92 -17.62
CA GLY A 79 -6.28 25.01 -17.12
C GLY A 79 -5.73 25.31 -15.72
N LYS A 80 -5.94 26.52 -15.16
CA LYS A 80 -5.40 26.92 -13.86
C LYS A 80 -5.92 26.06 -12.70
N HIS A 81 -7.15 25.58 -12.78
CA HIS A 81 -7.72 24.72 -11.75
C HIS A 81 -6.97 23.39 -11.59
N ALA A 82 -6.65 22.73 -12.70
CA ALA A 82 -5.88 21.48 -12.66
C ALA A 82 -4.51 21.70 -12.03
N TYR A 83 -3.84 22.79 -12.38
CA TYR A 83 -2.54 23.15 -11.80
C TYR A 83 -2.67 23.48 -10.30
N ARG A 84 -3.69 24.25 -9.90
CA ARG A 84 -3.98 24.56 -8.48
C ARG A 84 -4.17 23.27 -7.67
N LYS A 85 -4.95 22.33 -8.18
CA LYS A 85 -5.20 21.03 -7.55
C LYS A 85 -3.90 20.23 -7.37
N GLN A 86 -3.03 20.23 -8.36
CA GLN A 86 -1.71 19.61 -8.28
C GLN A 86 -0.82 20.30 -7.24
N LEU A 87 -0.79 21.63 -7.20
CA LEU A 87 0.00 22.38 -6.21
C LEU A 87 -0.46 22.07 -4.78
N VAL A 88 -1.77 22.12 -4.52
CA VAL A 88 -2.34 21.80 -3.19
C VAL A 88 -1.97 20.37 -2.78
N ALA A 89 -2.18 19.39 -3.67
CA ALA A 89 -1.84 18.00 -3.39
C ALA A 89 -0.34 17.81 -3.16
N GLN A 90 0.51 18.38 -4.02
CA GLN A 90 1.97 18.27 -3.86
C GLN A 90 2.49 18.95 -2.61
N GLN A 91 1.97 20.13 -2.27
CA GLN A 91 2.41 20.84 -1.07
C GLN A 91 1.97 20.12 0.20
N SER A 92 0.76 19.54 0.21
CA SER A 92 0.30 18.65 1.27
C SER A 92 1.23 17.45 1.45
N ALA A 93 1.65 16.78 0.36
CA ALA A 93 2.56 15.64 0.39
C ALA A 93 3.98 16.02 0.84
N ARG A 94 4.54 17.12 0.30
CA ARG A 94 5.90 17.57 0.64
C ARG A 94 6.05 17.99 2.08
N CYS A 95 5.00 18.61 2.62
CA CYS A 95 4.96 19.07 4.01
C CYS A 95 4.43 17.99 4.97
N ILE A 96 3.99 16.84 4.47
CA ILE A 96 3.33 15.80 5.26
C ILE A 96 2.28 16.43 6.17
N CYS A 97 1.28 17.09 5.57
CA CYS A 97 0.30 17.89 6.28
C CYS A 97 -1.10 17.80 5.67
N GLY A 98 -2.11 18.16 6.46
CA GLY A 98 -3.40 18.57 5.92
C GLY A 98 -3.29 19.95 5.28
N TYR A 99 -3.85 20.14 4.08
CA TYR A 99 -3.84 21.41 3.39
C TYR A 99 -5.26 21.83 3.02
N VAL A 100 -5.71 22.95 3.56
CA VAL A 100 -7.05 23.48 3.35
C VAL A 100 -6.97 24.76 2.54
N TYR A 101 -7.47 24.73 1.33
CA TYR A 101 -7.49 25.84 0.40
C TYR A 101 -8.91 26.36 0.20
N ALA A 102 -9.13 27.65 0.37
CA ALA A 102 -10.41 28.28 0.12
C ALA A 102 -10.23 29.57 -0.69
N SER A 103 -10.93 29.68 -1.83
CA SER A 103 -10.83 30.83 -2.72
C SER A 103 -12.16 31.57 -2.86
N SER A 104 -12.05 32.87 -3.16
CA SER A 104 -13.17 33.75 -3.44
C SER A 104 -14.14 33.16 -4.46
N GLY A 105 -15.42 33.39 -4.24
CA GLY A 105 -16.52 32.89 -5.05
C GLY A 105 -17.12 33.94 -5.99
N PHE A 106 -18.31 33.62 -6.49
CA PHE A 106 -19.03 34.43 -7.47
C PHE A 106 -19.18 35.88 -7.05
N GLY A 107 -19.49 36.16 -5.77
CA GLY A 107 -19.74 37.51 -5.26
C GLY A 107 -18.52 38.45 -5.31
N GLU A 108 -17.31 37.90 -5.38
CA GLU A 108 -16.08 38.66 -5.50
C GLU A 108 -15.65 38.92 -6.96
N SER A 109 -16.39 38.39 -7.93
CA SER A 109 -16.09 38.60 -9.36
C SER A 109 -16.30 40.04 -9.76
N THR A 110 -15.44 40.55 -10.67
CA THR A 110 -15.46 41.92 -11.19
C THR A 110 -15.66 41.91 -12.70
N THR A 111 -15.60 43.07 -13.33
CA THR A 111 -15.65 43.20 -14.81
C THR A 111 -14.48 42.49 -15.48
N ASP A 112 -13.32 42.39 -14.82
CA ASP A 112 -12.06 41.88 -15.40
C ASP A 112 -11.68 40.51 -14.86
N LEU A 113 -12.18 40.12 -13.68
CA LEU A 113 -11.78 38.90 -12.97
C LEU A 113 -12.99 38.06 -12.60
N VAL A 114 -12.89 36.76 -12.82
CA VAL A 114 -13.91 35.80 -12.43
C VAL A 114 -13.33 34.83 -11.37
N PHE A 115 -14.07 34.63 -10.29
CA PHE A 115 -13.74 33.71 -9.22
C PHE A 115 -14.74 32.56 -9.17
N SER A 116 -14.27 31.36 -8.92
CA SER A 116 -15.08 30.14 -9.03
C SER A 116 -15.56 29.57 -7.69
N GLY A 117 -15.07 30.08 -6.56
CA GLY A 117 -15.35 29.48 -5.25
C GLY A 117 -14.66 28.14 -5.05
N SER A 118 -13.49 27.95 -5.67
CA SER A 118 -12.73 26.71 -5.54
C SER A 118 -12.25 26.51 -4.11
N ALA A 119 -12.65 25.41 -3.47
CA ALA A 119 -12.13 24.97 -2.19
C ALA A 119 -11.64 23.52 -2.30
N LEU A 120 -10.54 23.21 -1.61
CA LEU A 120 -9.88 21.91 -1.63
C LEU A 120 -9.43 21.56 -0.22
N ILE A 121 -9.62 20.30 0.18
CA ILE A 121 -9.00 19.72 1.37
C ILE A 121 -8.13 18.59 0.92
N ALA A 122 -6.84 18.61 1.28
CA ALA A 122 -5.89 17.58 0.96
C ALA A 122 -5.18 17.07 2.23
N GLU A 123 -4.78 15.81 2.22
CA GLU A 123 -4.00 15.16 3.27
C GLU A 123 -2.88 14.35 2.61
N ASN A 124 -1.64 14.67 2.94
CA ASN A 124 -0.45 13.94 2.46
C ASN A 124 -0.50 13.57 0.96
N GLY A 125 -0.91 14.51 0.12
CA GLY A 125 -0.96 14.36 -1.33
C GLY A 125 -2.30 13.89 -1.91
N VAL A 126 -3.25 13.47 -1.08
CA VAL A 126 -4.57 13.00 -1.50
C VAL A 126 -5.59 14.12 -1.33
N ILE A 127 -6.38 14.41 -2.37
CA ILE A 127 -7.53 15.32 -2.28
C ILE A 127 -8.68 14.58 -1.61
N LEU A 128 -9.07 15.01 -0.43
CA LEU A 128 -10.17 14.42 0.35
C LEU A 128 -11.53 15.03 -0.02
N ALA A 129 -11.57 16.34 -0.28
CA ALA A 129 -12.79 17.03 -0.64
C ALA A 129 -12.52 18.19 -1.62
N GLU A 130 -13.49 18.46 -2.48
CA GLU A 130 -13.44 19.50 -3.50
C GLU A 130 -14.82 20.16 -3.66
N SER A 131 -14.88 21.49 -3.71
CA SER A 131 -16.11 22.24 -3.96
C SER A 131 -16.51 22.21 -5.44
N LYS A 132 -17.79 22.39 -5.71
CA LYS A 132 -18.28 22.63 -7.06
C LYS A 132 -17.87 24.06 -7.49
N ARG A 133 -17.12 24.17 -8.60
CA ARG A 133 -16.72 25.46 -9.14
C ARG A 133 -17.88 26.19 -9.83
N PHE A 134 -17.82 27.53 -9.81
CA PHE A 134 -18.80 28.41 -10.44
C PHE A 134 -20.22 28.28 -9.88
N SER A 135 -20.35 27.88 -8.62
CA SER A 135 -21.63 27.94 -7.92
C SER A 135 -21.98 29.41 -7.62
N LEU A 136 -23.25 29.75 -7.75
CA LEU A 136 -23.78 31.05 -7.33
C LEU A 136 -24.13 31.07 -5.84
N ASP A 137 -24.32 29.88 -5.27
CA ASP A 137 -24.68 29.68 -3.88
C ASP A 137 -23.44 29.45 -3.00
N GLU A 138 -23.55 29.69 -1.73
CA GLU A 138 -22.56 29.37 -0.72
C GLU A 138 -22.33 27.87 -0.66
N GLN A 139 -21.09 27.47 -0.41
CA GLN A 139 -20.71 26.06 -0.30
C GLN A 139 -19.87 25.84 0.95
N LEU A 140 -20.11 24.71 1.60
CA LEU A 140 -19.29 24.18 2.68
C LEU A 140 -18.82 22.79 2.30
N ILE A 141 -17.51 22.56 2.29
CA ILE A 141 -16.91 21.23 2.17
C ILE A 141 -16.34 20.82 3.52
N ILE A 142 -16.50 19.55 3.87
CA ILE A 142 -16.06 18.97 5.15
C ILE A 142 -15.32 17.68 4.88
N SER A 143 -14.22 17.44 5.57
CA SER A 143 -13.54 16.16 5.61
C SER A 143 -12.80 16.03 6.93
N ASP A 144 -12.49 14.78 7.32
CA ASP A 144 -11.62 14.48 8.43
C ASP A 144 -10.17 14.39 7.94
N ILE A 145 -9.24 14.96 8.69
CA ILE A 145 -7.80 14.85 8.48
C ILE A 145 -7.21 14.02 9.63
N ASP A 146 -6.48 12.98 9.30
CA ASP A 146 -5.82 12.09 10.27
C ASP A 146 -4.48 12.68 10.70
N VAL A 147 -4.50 13.42 11.80
CA VAL A 147 -3.30 14.08 12.34
C VAL A 147 -2.29 13.06 12.90
N GLU A 148 -2.76 11.94 13.46
CA GLU A 148 -1.87 10.88 13.99
C GLU A 148 -1.11 10.21 12.84
N TYR A 149 -1.77 9.96 11.73
CA TYR A 149 -1.12 9.47 10.50
C TYR A 149 -0.04 10.44 10.01
N LEU A 150 -0.35 11.74 9.92
CA LEU A 150 0.62 12.75 9.50
C LEU A 150 1.84 12.80 10.44
N TYR A 151 1.60 12.68 11.74
CA TYR A 151 2.66 12.62 12.74
C TYR A 151 3.52 11.36 12.57
N HIS A 152 2.91 10.19 12.35
CA HIS A 152 3.63 8.95 12.08
C HIS A 152 4.53 9.07 10.85
N ASP A 153 3.99 9.55 9.72
CA ASP A 153 4.76 9.72 8.48
C ASP A 153 5.96 10.67 8.64
N ARG A 154 5.82 11.72 9.45
CA ARG A 154 6.92 12.63 9.79
C ARG A 154 7.99 11.94 10.63
N LEU A 155 7.60 11.08 11.59
CA LEU A 155 8.55 10.35 12.45
C LEU A 155 9.38 9.35 11.65
N VAL A 156 8.80 8.65 10.68
CA VAL A 156 9.53 7.66 9.87
C VAL A 156 10.32 8.30 8.73
N SER A 157 10.04 9.56 8.38
CA SER A 157 10.76 10.30 7.34
C SER A 157 12.00 10.98 7.91
N THR A 158 13.16 10.31 7.81
CA THR A 158 14.45 10.87 8.28
C THR A 158 14.81 12.18 7.60
N SER A 159 14.56 12.32 6.30
CA SER A 159 14.84 13.56 5.55
C SER A 159 13.97 14.74 6.00
N PHE A 160 12.72 14.48 6.38
CA PHE A 160 11.85 15.52 6.95
C PHE A 160 12.38 15.97 8.32
N SER A 161 12.73 15.03 9.20
CA SER A 161 13.29 15.30 10.52
C SER A 161 14.61 16.06 10.46
N GLU A 162 15.52 15.69 9.54
CA GLU A 162 16.76 16.42 9.29
C GLU A 162 16.51 17.84 8.79
N GLY A 163 15.49 18.04 7.93
CA GLY A 163 15.06 19.36 7.46
C GLY A 163 14.57 20.24 8.60
N CYS A 164 13.85 19.69 9.58
CA CYS A 164 13.40 20.40 10.77
C CYS A 164 14.60 20.84 11.66
N LEU A 165 15.56 19.94 11.88
CA LEU A 165 16.75 20.23 12.71
C LEU A 165 17.68 21.29 12.09
N ALA A 166 17.68 21.42 10.76
CA ALA A 166 18.49 22.41 10.06
C ALA A 166 17.93 23.85 10.16
N LYS A 167 16.68 24.00 10.62
CA LYS A 167 16.05 25.30 10.83
C LYS A 167 16.31 25.80 12.25
N ASP A 168 16.59 27.10 12.34
CA ASP A 168 16.70 27.81 13.60
C ASP A 168 15.28 27.96 14.20
N THR A 169 14.95 27.07 15.15
CA THR A 169 13.63 27.03 15.79
C THR A 169 13.34 28.23 16.69
N ASP A 170 14.35 29.07 16.97
CA ASP A 170 14.17 30.27 17.80
C ASP A 170 13.38 31.40 17.11
N ARG A 171 12.97 31.22 15.84
CA ARG A 171 12.25 32.22 15.06
C ARG A 171 10.76 31.98 14.89
N GLY A 172 10.23 30.85 15.37
CA GLY A 172 8.79 30.57 15.33
C GLY A 172 8.05 31.17 16.52
N PHE A 173 6.85 31.71 16.29
CA PHE A 173 5.96 32.15 17.36
C PHE A 173 4.77 31.18 17.46
N GLU A 174 4.57 30.64 18.66
CA GLU A 174 3.46 29.74 18.95
C GLU A 174 2.36 30.48 19.72
N LEU A 175 1.13 30.38 19.22
CA LEU A 175 -0.08 30.81 19.90
C LEU A 175 -0.87 29.59 20.35
N GLU A 176 -0.94 29.36 21.63
CA GLU A 176 -1.73 28.26 22.18
C GLU A 176 -3.18 28.71 22.41
N PHE A 177 -4.11 27.97 21.84
CA PHE A 177 -5.55 28.12 22.06
C PHE A 177 -6.07 26.96 22.87
N ILE A 178 -6.61 27.24 24.05
CA ILE A 178 -7.34 26.24 24.82
C ILE A 178 -8.74 26.14 24.23
N LEU A 179 -8.98 25.12 23.44
CA LEU A 179 -10.32 24.79 22.99
C LEU A 179 -11.16 24.25 24.15
N PRO A 180 -12.46 24.59 24.25
CA PRO A 180 -13.33 23.94 25.21
C PRO A 180 -13.31 22.41 24.97
N GLU A 181 -13.29 21.61 26.05
CA GLU A 181 -13.34 20.15 25.95
C GLU A 181 -14.40 19.71 24.95
N TYR A 182 -13.95 19.18 23.84
CA TYR A 182 -14.83 18.60 22.83
C TYR A 182 -15.35 17.30 23.39
N ARG A 183 -16.67 17.21 23.62
CA ARG A 183 -17.30 15.97 24.06
C ARG A 183 -17.11 14.93 22.96
N LYS A 184 -16.34 13.88 23.24
CA LYS A 184 -16.09 12.71 22.36
C LYS A 184 -17.37 11.95 21.96
N GLU A 185 -18.55 12.34 22.45
CA GLU A 185 -19.81 11.61 22.28
C GLU A 185 -20.42 11.69 20.86
N THR A 186 -19.91 12.52 19.96
CA THR A 186 -20.43 12.66 18.58
C THR A 186 -19.54 12.08 17.50
N ALA A 187 -18.45 11.39 17.84
CA ALA A 187 -17.41 10.93 16.93
C ALA A 187 -17.73 9.61 16.19
N ASN A 188 -18.99 9.27 15.95
CA ASN A 188 -19.32 7.96 15.36
C ASN A 188 -19.53 7.95 13.84
N MET A 189 -19.33 9.06 13.14
CA MET A 189 -19.43 9.11 11.68
C MET A 189 -18.28 9.94 11.10
N LEU A 190 -17.38 9.28 10.40
CA LEU A 190 -16.35 9.95 9.61
C LEU A 190 -16.99 10.63 8.40
N SER A 191 -16.52 11.83 8.08
CA SER A 191 -16.92 12.57 6.89
C SER A 191 -16.14 12.15 5.63
N ARG A 192 -15.19 11.24 5.80
CA ARG A 192 -14.39 10.67 4.70
C ARG A 192 -14.71 9.19 4.50
N THR A 193 -14.61 8.74 3.25
CA THR A 193 -14.71 7.32 2.92
C THR A 193 -13.37 6.65 3.14
N ILE A 194 -13.37 5.53 3.88
CA ILE A 194 -12.20 4.66 4.01
C ILE A 194 -12.34 3.54 2.98
N ASP A 195 -11.29 3.33 2.18
CA ASP A 195 -11.25 2.26 1.19
C ASP A 195 -11.21 0.89 1.90
N PRO A 196 -12.20 0.00 1.69
CA PRO A 196 -12.20 -1.32 2.31
C PRO A 196 -11.12 -2.27 1.73
N HIS A 197 -10.60 -1.96 0.53
CA HIS A 197 -9.61 -2.79 -0.17
C HIS A 197 -8.35 -2.00 -0.56
N PRO A 198 -7.63 -1.41 0.41
CA PRO A 198 -6.60 -0.38 0.15
C PRO A 198 -5.39 -0.90 -0.63
N PHE A 199 -5.15 -2.21 -0.66
CA PHE A 199 -4.08 -2.82 -1.45
C PHE A 199 -4.44 -3.08 -2.91
N THR A 200 -5.75 -3.09 -3.23
CA THR A 200 -6.20 -3.48 -4.56
C THR A 200 -6.33 -2.28 -5.48
N PRO A 201 -5.67 -2.28 -6.65
CA PRO A 201 -5.84 -1.20 -7.61
C PRO A 201 -7.27 -1.16 -8.16
N GLU A 202 -7.85 0.03 -8.28
CA GLU A 202 -9.17 0.21 -8.86
C GLU A 202 -9.19 1.22 -10.02
N GLY A 203 -10.24 1.17 -10.82
CA GLY A 203 -10.54 2.16 -11.85
C GLY A 203 -9.56 2.21 -13.02
N ALA A 204 -9.35 3.40 -13.58
CA ALA A 204 -8.53 3.61 -14.78
C ALA A 204 -7.04 3.26 -14.59
N ALA A 205 -6.53 3.33 -13.37
CA ALA A 205 -5.14 3.02 -13.05
C ALA A 205 -4.88 1.52 -12.80
N LEU A 206 -5.92 0.67 -12.79
CA LEU A 206 -5.78 -0.76 -12.49
C LEU A 206 -4.72 -1.44 -13.35
N ARG A 207 -4.78 -1.24 -14.66
CA ARG A 207 -3.84 -1.86 -15.60
C ARG A 207 -2.40 -1.42 -15.34
N GLU A 208 -2.18 -0.12 -15.23
CA GLU A 208 -0.85 0.47 -15.00
C GLU A 208 -0.23 -0.03 -13.70
N ARG A 209 -1.01 -0.06 -12.62
CA ARG A 209 -0.56 -0.53 -11.32
C ARG A 209 -0.26 -2.03 -11.30
N CYS A 210 -1.09 -2.87 -11.93
CA CYS A 210 -0.78 -4.30 -12.05
C CYS A 210 0.50 -4.54 -12.86
N GLU A 211 0.67 -3.84 -13.98
CA GLU A 211 1.89 -3.92 -14.78
C GLU A 211 3.13 -3.49 -13.97
N GLU A 212 3.04 -2.41 -13.20
CA GLU A 212 4.12 -1.92 -12.34
C GLU A 212 4.49 -2.94 -11.24
N ILE A 213 3.50 -3.55 -10.57
CA ILE A 213 3.73 -4.60 -9.57
C ILE A 213 4.52 -5.75 -10.19
N PHE A 214 4.09 -6.28 -11.34
CA PHE A 214 4.82 -7.34 -12.03
C PHE A 214 6.22 -6.91 -12.46
N GLN A 215 6.41 -5.67 -12.91
CA GLN A 215 7.74 -5.16 -13.26
C GLN A 215 8.67 -5.09 -12.04
N ILE A 216 8.17 -4.68 -10.87
CA ILE A 216 8.93 -4.66 -9.62
C ILE A 216 9.34 -6.08 -9.21
N GLN A 217 8.39 -7.02 -9.20
CA GLN A 217 8.65 -8.42 -8.83
C GLN A 217 9.65 -9.08 -9.80
N THR A 218 9.45 -8.92 -11.11
CA THR A 218 10.31 -9.53 -12.14
C THR A 218 11.70 -8.92 -12.15
N ALA A 219 11.83 -7.60 -11.97
CA ALA A 219 13.14 -6.93 -11.90
C ALA A 219 13.94 -7.39 -10.66
N GLY A 220 13.26 -7.53 -9.52
CA GLY A 220 13.87 -8.04 -8.30
C GLY A 220 14.40 -9.48 -8.46
N LEU A 221 13.58 -10.38 -8.98
CA LEU A 221 13.97 -11.76 -9.24
C LEU A 221 15.06 -11.86 -10.32
N ALA A 222 14.94 -11.08 -11.41
CA ALA A 222 15.94 -11.04 -12.47
C ALA A 222 17.33 -10.66 -11.94
N LYS A 223 17.38 -9.62 -11.09
CA LYS A 223 18.63 -9.22 -10.44
C LYS A 223 19.21 -10.35 -9.59
N ARG A 224 18.37 -11.08 -8.84
CA ARG A 224 18.83 -12.19 -8.00
C ARG A 224 19.39 -13.35 -8.85
N ILE A 225 18.68 -13.76 -9.90
CA ILE A 225 19.11 -14.82 -10.83
C ILE A 225 20.47 -14.49 -11.45
N VAL A 226 20.59 -13.27 -11.99
CA VAL A 226 21.85 -12.82 -12.63
C VAL A 226 23.00 -12.75 -11.62
N HIS A 227 22.74 -12.17 -10.42
CA HIS A 227 23.78 -12.01 -9.40
C HIS A 227 24.26 -13.36 -8.82
N ALA A 228 23.36 -14.29 -8.61
CA ALA A 228 23.69 -15.63 -8.11
C ALA A 228 24.24 -16.56 -9.19
N HIS A 229 24.30 -16.13 -10.46
CA HIS A 229 24.62 -16.96 -11.61
C HIS A 229 23.78 -18.25 -11.72
N ALA A 230 22.53 -18.17 -11.23
CA ALA A 230 21.63 -19.30 -11.22
C ALA A 230 21.23 -19.68 -12.65
N LYS A 231 21.22 -20.99 -12.93
CA LYS A 231 20.88 -21.52 -14.24
C LYS A 231 19.44 -21.97 -14.37
N THR A 232 18.80 -22.20 -13.22
CA THR A 232 17.42 -22.69 -13.12
C THR A 232 16.70 -21.96 -11.98
N ALA A 233 15.37 -21.97 -12.01
CA ALA A 233 14.51 -21.62 -10.88
C ALA A 233 13.67 -22.84 -10.51
N VAL A 234 13.55 -23.14 -9.22
CA VAL A 234 12.74 -24.23 -8.70
C VAL A 234 11.57 -23.66 -7.92
N VAL A 235 10.37 -24.06 -8.28
CA VAL A 235 9.12 -23.58 -7.67
C VAL A 235 8.28 -24.77 -7.24
N GLY A 236 7.87 -24.81 -5.98
CA GLY A 236 6.86 -25.76 -5.51
C GLY A 236 5.47 -25.32 -5.94
N ILE A 237 4.77 -26.13 -6.71
CA ILE A 237 3.44 -25.82 -7.24
C ILE A 237 2.40 -26.70 -6.57
N SER A 238 1.62 -26.10 -5.67
CA SER A 238 0.51 -26.77 -4.98
C SER A 238 -0.79 -26.74 -5.81
N GLY A 239 -0.91 -25.79 -6.74
CA GLY A 239 -2.16 -25.48 -7.45
C GLY A 239 -3.01 -24.42 -6.72
N GLY A 240 -2.49 -23.80 -5.67
CA GLY A 240 -3.06 -22.64 -4.99
C GLY A 240 -2.56 -21.31 -5.57
N LEU A 241 -3.21 -20.20 -5.14
CA LEU A 241 -2.98 -18.84 -5.66
C LEU A 241 -1.51 -18.38 -5.53
N ASP A 242 -0.87 -18.61 -4.39
CA ASP A 242 0.46 -18.09 -4.10
C ASP A 242 1.53 -18.74 -4.98
N SER A 243 1.48 -20.07 -5.11
CA SER A 243 2.37 -20.80 -6.00
C SER A 243 2.12 -20.45 -7.48
N THR A 244 0.88 -20.16 -7.82
CA THR A 244 0.50 -19.69 -9.16
C THR A 244 1.11 -18.32 -9.47
N LEU A 245 0.95 -17.33 -8.58
CA LEU A 245 1.56 -16.02 -8.76
C LEU A 245 3.09 -16.11 -8.84
N ALA A 246 3.72 -16.88 -7.96
CA ALA A 246 5.17 -17.08 -7.96
C ALA A 246 5.66 -17.70 -9.27
N LEU A 247 4.92 -18.66 -9.84
CA LEU A 247 5.23 -19.25 -11.13
C LEU A 247 5.09 -18.23 -12.27
N LEU A 248 4.02 -17.45 -12.30
CA LEU A 248 3.79 -16.41 -13.31
C LEU A 248 4.91 -15.36 -13.30
N VAL A 249 5.28 -14.87 -12.12
CA VAL A 249 6.42 -13.93 -11.96
C VAL A 249 7.72 -14.56 -12.44
N THR A 250 7.95 -15.84 -12.12
CA THR A 250 9.16 -16.56 -12.55
C THR A 250 9.21 -16.70 -14.06
N VAL A 251 8.10 -17.06 -14.71
CA VAL A 251 8.00 -17.16 -16.18
C VAL A 251 8.28 -15.81 -16.84
N MET A 252 7.61 -14.73 -16.37
CA MET A 252 7.85 -13.38 -16.88
C MET A 252 9.31 -12.95 -16.70
N THR A 253 9.95 -13.35 -15.60
CA THR A 253 11.37 -13.06 -15.34
C THR A 253 12.29 -13.78 -16.32
N PHE A 254 12.02 -15.04 -16.63
CA PHE A 254 12.83 -15.83 -17.58
C PHE A 254 12.65 -15.28 -19.00
N ASP A 255 11.43 -14.89 -19.38
CA ASP A 255 11.17 -14.23 -20.65
C ASP A 255 11.93 -12.90 -20.76
N LEU A 256 11.92 -12.07 -19.69
CA LEU A 256 12.66 -10.82 -19.60
C LEU A 256 14.18 -11.04 -19.80
N LEU A 257 14.74 -12.07 -19.15
CA LEU A 257 16.15 -12.45 -19.23
C LEU A 257 16.50 -13.22 -20.53
N LYS A 258 15.49 -13.55 -21.35
CA LYS A 258 15.64 -14.40 -22.55
C LYS A 258 16.23 -15.79 -22.23
N ILE A 259 15.90 -16.31 -21.06
CA ILE A 259 16.24 -17.66 -20.65
C ILE A 259 15.07 -18.58 -21.01
N PRO A 260 15.30 -19.74 -21.63
CA PRO A 260 14.22 -20.64 -21.98
C PRO A 260 13.40 -21.09 -20.76
N ARG A 261 12.07 -21.09 -20.87
CA ARG A 261 11.14 -21.44 -19.78
C ARG A 261 11.30 -22.87 -19.26
N ASN A 262 11.87 -23.78 -20.05
CA ASN A 262 12.22 -25.13 -19.61
C ASN A 262 13.37 -25.17 -18.59
N ARG A 263 13.99 -24.04 -18.28
CA ARG A 263 14.92 -23.88 -17.15
C ARG A 263 14.20 -23.56 -15.83
N ILE A 264 12.90 -23.33 -15.87
CA ILE A 264 12.07 -23.29 -14.68
C ILE A 264 11.60 -24.72 -14.40
N ILE A 265 11.74 -25.16 -13.16
CA ILE A 265 11.35 -26.50 -12.71
C ILE A 265 10.18 -26.33 -11.74
N GLY A 266 8.97 -26.62 -12.22
CA GLY A 266 7.78 -26.68 -11.40
C GLY A 266 7.63 -28.06 -10.78
N ILE A 267 7.63 -28.15 -9.46
CA ILE A 267 7.56 -29.43 -8.74
C ILE A 267 6.23 -29.53 -8.02
N THR A 268 5.45 -30.54 -8.34
CA THR A 268 4.31 -30.97 -7.52
C THR A 268 4.77 -32.04 -6.55
N MET A 269 4.36 -31.91 -5.30
CA MET A 269 4.77 -32.84 -4.23
C MET A 269 3.52 -33.38 -3.52
N PRO A 270 2.82 -34.36 -4.14
CA PRO A 270 1.61 -34.91 -3.54
C PRO A 270 1.87 -35.50 -2.16
N GLY A 271 1.14 -34.96 -1.16
CA GLY A 271 1.09 -35.45 0.21
C GLY A 271 -0.23 -36.15 0.51
N PHE A 272 -0.60 -36.17 1.78
CA PHE A 272 -1.81 -36.86 2.23
C PHE A 272 -3.09 -36.03 2.00
N GLY A 273 -2.98 -34.67 1.98
CA GLY A 273 -4.09 -33.76 1.79
C GLY A 273 -4.28 -33.24 0.37
N THR A 274 -3.43 -33.62 -0.58
CA THR A 274 -3.49 -33.11 -1.96
C THR A 274 -4.77 -33.60 -2.66
N THR A 275 -5.57 -32.63 -3.16
CA THR A 275 -6.83 -32.93 -3.88
C THR A 275 -6.59 -33.15 -5.36
N GLY A 276 -7.49 -33.88 -6.02
CA GLY A 276 -7.40 -34.11 -7.46
C GLY A 276 -7.60 -32.84 -8.31
N ARG A 277 -8.29 -31.79 -7.79
CA ARG A 277 -8.53 -30.51 -8.50
C ARG A 277 -7.25 -29.69 -8.50
N THR A 278 -6.69 -29.40 -7.35
CA THR A 278 -5.47 -28.59 -7.20
C THR A 278 -4.28 -29.23 -7.91
N TYR A 279 -4.15 -30.57 -7.82
CA TYR A 279 -3.13 -31.32 -8.57
C TYR A 279 -3.28 -31.13 -10.09
N ARG A 280 -4.50 -31.30 -10.65
CA ARG A 280 -4.73 -31.08 -12.08
C ARG A 280 -4.41 -29.65 -12.51
N ASN A 281 -4.82 -28.66 -11.71
CA ASN A 281 -4.53 -27.26 -11.97
C ASN A 281 -3.02 -26.99 -11.99
N ALA A 282 -2.27 -27.51 -11.02
CA ALA A 282 -0.82 -27.39 -10.99
C ALA A 282 -0.17 -27.96 -12.25
N VAL A 283 -0.54 -29.18 -12.63
CA VAL A 283 0.03 -29.86 -13.81
C VAL A 283 -0.34 -29.14 -15.10
N SER A 284 -1.62 -28.75 -15.27
CA SER A 284 -2.10 -28.02 -16.44
C SER A 284 -1.35 -26.68 -16.60
N LEU A 285 -1.23 -25.91 -15.53
CA LEU A 285 -0.55 -24.61 -15.53
C LEU A 285 0.94 -24.75 -15.90
N ILE A 286 1.65 -25.72 -15.31
CA ILE A 286 3.07 -25.95 -15.58
C ILE A 286 3.26 -26.25 -17.09
N HIS A 287 2.42 -27.10 -17.66
CA HIS A 287 2.51 -27.49 -19.07
C HIS A 287 2.15 -26.35 -20.02
N SER A 288 1.05 -25.63 -19.76
CA SER A 288 0.61 -24.51 -20.61
C SER A 288 1.63 -23.38 -20.65
N LEU A 289 2.36 -23.14 -19.55
CA LEU A 289 3.42 -22.13 -19.48
C LEU A 289 4.75 -22.59 -20.08
N GLY A 290 4.89 -23.84 -20.50
CA GLY A 290 6.14 -24.39 -21.06
C GLY A 290 7.26 -24.60 -20.05
N VAL A 291 6.90 -24.83 -18.78
CA VAL A 291 7.80 -25.06 -17.65
C VAL A 291 8.10 -26.56 -17.52
N THR A 292 9.29 -26.93 -17.05
CA THR A 292 9.65 -28.31 -16.82
C THR A 292 8.88 -28.88 -15.62
N PHE A 293 8.07 -29.88 -15.86
CA PHE A 293 7.29 -30.57 -14.82
C PHE A 293 8.09 -31.66 -14.13
N ARG A 294 8.01 -31.71 -12.79
CA ARG A 294 8.44 -32.85 -11.99
C ARG A 294 7.39 -33.18 -10.92
N GLU A 295 7.17 -34.46 -10.70
CA GLU A 295 6.36 -34.94 -9.58
C GLU A 295 7.25 -35.74 -8.60
N ILE A 296 7.15 -35.38 -7.33
CA ILE A 296 7.88 -36.06 -6.26
C ILE A 296 6.93 -36.29 -5.09
N SER A 297 6.45 -37.51 -4.89
CA SER A 297 5.58 -37.84 -3.76
C SER A 297 6.36 -37.78 -2.45
N ILE A 298 5.79 -37.12 -1.45
CA ILE A 298 6.39 -37.04 -0.09
C ILE A 298 5.85 -38.09 0.86
N LYS A 299 4.88 -38.92 0.43
CA LYS A 299 4.15 -39.81 1.32
C LYS A 299 5.06 -40.83 2.03
N GLU A 300 5.94 -41.49 1.26
CA GLU A 300 6.83 -42.51 1.82
C GLU A 300 7.86 -41.90 2.79
N ALA A 301 8.45 -40.76 2.43
CA ALA A 301 9.39 -40.04 3.29
C ALA A 301 8.73 -39.59 4.61
N CYS A 302 7.52 -39.00 4.54
CA CYS A 302 6.78 -38.62 5.73
C CYS A 302 6.38 -39.83 6.59
N MET A 303 5.98 -40.94 5.99
CA MET A 303 5.68 -42.19 6.74
C MET A 303 6.90 -42.73 7.45
N GLN A 304 8.07 -42.74 6.80
CA GLN A 304 9.33 -43.14 7.43
C GLN A 304 9.68 -42.20 8.59
N HIS A 305 9.55 -40.89 8.37
CA HIS A 305 9.79 -39.88 9.41
C HIS A 305 8.87 -40.08 10.63
N PHE A 306 7.56 -40.34 10.41
CA PHE A 306 6.63 -40.63 11.52
C PHE A 306 7.05 -41.86 12.33
N GLN A 307 7.52 -42.92 11.66
CA GLN A 307 8.06 -44.11 12.36
C GLN A 307 9.28 -43.74 13.20
N ASP A 308 10.22 -42.97 12.65
CA ASP A 308 11.47 -42.62 13.31
C ASP A 308 11.24 -41.78 14.58
N ILE A 309 10.24 -40.89 14.56
CA ILE A 309 9.88 -40.05 15.72
C ILE A 309 8.78 -40.68 16.60
N HIS A 310 8.33 -41.90 16.32
CA HIS A 310 7.24 -42.59 17.02
C HIS A 310 5.91 -41.79 17.03
N HIS A 311 5.59 -41.08 15.94
CA HIS A 311 4.33 -40.36 15.75
C HIS A 311 3.28 -41.31 15.11
N ASP A 312 2.04 -41.26 15.64
CA ASP A 312 0.93 -41.98 15.03
C ASP A 312 0.44 -41.28 13.76
N ALA A 313 0.62 -41.88 12.60
CA ALA A 313 0.21 -41.33 11.31
C ALA A 313 -1.31 -41.12 11.17
N ASN A 314 -2.13 -41.68 12.07
CA ASN A 314 -3.57 -41.38 12.09
C ASN A 314 -3.93 -40.11 12.91
N LEU A 315 -2.97 -39.58 13.68
CA LEU A 315 -3.15 -38.32 14.44
C LEU A 315 -2.78 -37.14 13.56
N HIS A 316 -3.77 -36.46 13.00
CA HIS A 316 -3.60 -35.31 12.13
C HIS A 316 -3.42 -34.03 12.94
N ASP A 317 -2.34 -33.95 13.69
CA ASP A 317 -1.96 -32.78 14.49
C ASP A 317 -0.91 -31.91 13.81
N VAL A 318 -0.43 -30.88 14.51
CA VAL A 318 0.64 -29.96 14.05
C VAL A 318 1.91 -30.70 13.61
N THR A 319 2.26 -31.85 14.25
CA THR A 319 3.41 -32.65 13.85
C THR A 319 3.21 -33.25 12.48
N TYR A 320 2.02 -33.80 12.24
CA TYR A 320 1.65 -34.39 10.96
C TYR A 320 1.69 -33.37 9.82
N GLU A 321 1.16 -32.15 10.03
CA GLU A 321 1.16 -31.08 9.03
C GLU A 321 2.57 -30.54 8.78
N ASN A 322 3.29 -30.17 9.84
CA ASN A 322 4.61 -29.57 9.74
C ASN A 322 5.66 -30.48 9.12
N SER A 323 5.58 -31.80 9.35
CA SER A 323 6.50 -32.77 8.74
C SER A 323 6.37 -32.79 7.23
N GLN A 324 5.14 -32.70 6.69
CA GLN A 324 4.90 -32.62 5.25
C GLN A 324 5.45 -31.32 4.64
N ALA A 325 5.23 -30.18 5.30
CA ALA A 325 5.72 -28.90 4.84
C ALA A 325 7.26 -28.85 4.80
N ARG A 326 7.94 -29.40 5.83
CA ARG A 326 9.40 -29.45 5.88
C ARG A 326 9.99 -30.39 4.83
N GLU A 327 9.37 -31.54 4.60
CA GLU A 327 9.78 -32.47 3.55
C GLU A 327 9.73 -31.83 2.16
N ARG A 328 8.67 -31.14 1.86
CA ARG A 328 8.56 -30.36 0.59
C ARG A 328 9.69 -29.36 0.46
N THR A 329 9.97 -28.61 1.51
CA THR A 329 11.04 -27.59 1.50
C THR A 329 12.40 -28.21 1.29
N GLN A 330 12.71 -29.32 1.97
CA GLN A 330 13.97 -30.04 1.80
C GLN A 330 14.17 -30.48 0.35
N ILE A 331 13.16 -31.09 -0.27
CA ILE A 331 13.20 -31.52 -1.67
C ILE A 331 13.48 -30.32 -2.61
N LEU A 332 12.79 -29.20 -2.42
CA LEU A 332 12.98 -28.01 -3.25
C LEU A 332 14.41 -27.48 -3.16
N MET A 333 14.97 -27.40 -1.94
CA MET A 333 16.34 -26.92 -1.70
C MET A 333 17.39 -27.83 -2.34
N ASP A 334 17.25 -29.15 -2.19
CA ASP A 334 18.19 -30.13 -2.74
C ASP A 334 18.12 -30.19 -4.27
N VAL A 335 16.92 -30.10 -4.85
CA VAL A 335 16.76 -29.98 -6.31
C VAL A 335 17.40 -28.70 -6.83
N ALA A 336 17.21 -27.57 -6.16
CA ALA A 336 17.83 -26.31 -6.55
C ALA A 336 19.37 -26.42 -6.52
N ASN A 337 19.94 -27.02 -5.49
CA ASN A 337 21.37 -27.25 -5.39
C ASN A 337 21.87 -28.12 -6.56
N LYS A 338 21.19 -29.25 -6.83
CA LYS A 338 21.52 -30.16 -7.93
C LYS A 338 21.48 -29.51 -9.30
N GLU A 339 20.51 -28.61 -9.52
CA GLU A 339 20.28 -27.97 -10.81
C GLU A 339 20.98 -26.60 -10.95
N ASN A 340 21.82 -26.21 -9.98
CA ASN A 340 22.45 -24.89 -9.91
C ASN A 340 21.42 -23.75 -10.01
N GLY A 341 20.34 -23.86 -9.25
CA GLY A 341 19.20 -22.98 -9.29
C GLY A 341 18.91 -22.29 -7.96
N LEU A 342 17.82 -21.54 -7.96
CA LEU A 342 17.26 -20.89 -6.79
C LEU A 342 15.86 -21.42 -6.51
N VAL A 343 15.54 -21.65 -5.24
CA VAL A 343 14.16 -21.89 -4.78
C VAL A 343 13.42 -20.55 -4.72
N ILE A 344 12.34 -20.46 -5.47
CA ILE A 344 11.46 -19.30 -5.48
C ILE A 344 10.35 -19.52 -4.46
N GLY A 345 10.29 -18.61 -3.47
CA GLY A 345 9.29 -18.65 -2.42
C GLY A 345 7.93 -18.18 -2.88
N THR A 346 6.92 -18.81 -2.34
CA THR A 346 5.51 -18.55 -2.69
C THR A 346 4.75 -17.81 -1.58
N GLY A 347 5.25 -17.81 -0.34
CA GLY A 347 4.61 -17.16 0.82
C GLY A 347 4.38 -15.66 0.58
N ASP A 348 3.22 -15.16 0.97
CA ASP A 348 2.78 -13.79 0.80
C ASP A 348 2.94 -12.94 2.08
N LEU A 349 2.61 -11.65 1.98
CA LEU A 349 2.72 -10.70 3.10
C LEU A 349 1.78 -11.09 4.26
N SER A 350 0.57 -11.50 3.96
CA SER A 350 -0.45 -11.79 4.98
C SER A 350 -0.06 -13.02 5.80
N GLU A 351 0.45 -14.08 5.14
CA GLU A 351 0.97 -15.27 5.81
C GLU A 351 2.17 -14.94 6.70
N LEU A 352 3.11 -14.13 6.20
CA LEU A 352 4.27 -13.69 6.97
C LEU A 352 3.89 -12.86 8.19
N ALA A 353 2.93 -11.95 8.04
CA ALA A 353 2.47 -11.07 9.12
C ALA A 353 1.71 -11.83 10.20
N LEU A 354 0.86 -12.80 9.81
CA LEU A 354 0.11 -13.65 10.74
C LEU A 354 0.96 -14.75 11.36
N GLY A 355 2.16 -15.04 10.82
CA GLY A 355 2.94 -16.21 11.18
C GLY A 355 2.27 -17.51 10.76
N TRP A 356 1.40 -17.49 9.76
CA TRP A 356 0.65 -18.64 9.24
C TRP A 356 1.51 -19.44 8.26
N ALA A 357 2.53 -20.08 8.78
CA ALA A 357 3.46 -20.91 8.03
C ALA A 357 4.15 -21.90 8.95
N THR A 358 4.61 -23.02 8.41
CA THR A 358 5.45 -23.97 9.14
C THR A 358 6.87 -23.44 9.28
N TYR A 359 7.35 -23.27 10.52
CA TYR A 359 8.74 -22.89 10.76
C TYR A 359 9.72 -23.91 10.17
N ASN A 360 10.73 -23.45 9.42
CA ASN A 360 11.62 -24.26 8.60
C ASN A 360 10.90 -25.11 7.53
N GLY A 361 9.75 -24.66 7.07
CA GLY A 361 8.94 -25.31 6.04
C GLY A 361 8.63 -24.37 4.89
N ASP A 362 7.35 -24.20 4.60
CA ASP A 362 6.80 -23.51 3.43
C ASP A 362 7.20 -22.04 3.30
N HIS A 363 7.53 -21.34 4.40
CA HIS A 363 8.05 -19.96 4.33
C HIS A 363 9.52 -19.86 3.89
N MET A 364 10.25 -21.01 3.87
CA MET A 364 11.67 -21.01 3.53
C MET A 364 11.88 -21.01 2.02
N SER A 365 12.68 -20.07 1.56
CA SER A 365 13.09 -19.98 0.15
C SER A 365 14.41 -19.24 0.02
N MET A 366 14.98 -19.25 -1.20
CA MET A 366 16.17 -18.46 -1.52
C MET A 366 15.81 -17.07 -2.00
N TYR A 367 14.59 -16.87 -2.54
CA TYR A 367 14.01 -15.56 -2.89
C TYR A 367 12.49 -15.64 -2.92
N GLY A 368 11.83 -14.90 -2.02
CA GLY A 368 10.37 -14.81 -1.95
C GLY A 368 9.84 -13.69 -2.86
N VAL A 369 9.16 -14.04 -3.95
CA VAL A 369 8.64 -13.05 -4.91
C VAL A 369 7.34 -12.40 -4.45
N ASN A 370 6.58 -13.06 -3.56
CA ASN A 370 5.29 -12.58 -3.06
C ASN A 370 5.37 -11.94 -1.67
N GLY A 371 6.55 -11.87 -1.05
CA GLY A 371 6.70 -11.44 0.35
C GLY A 371 6.20 -10.04 0.70
N SER A 372 5.97 -9.18 -0.30
CA SER A 372 5.38 -7.85 -0.13
C SER A 372 3.96 -7.74 -0.69
N ILE A 373 3.38 -8.85 -1.16
CA ILE A 373 2.06 -8.89 -1.79
C ILE A 373 1.07 -9.51 -0.80
N PRO A 374 0.04 -8.79 -0.34
CA PRO A 374 -0.98 -9.36 0.55
C PRO A 374 -1.89 -10.34 -0.21
N LYS A 375 -2.52 -11.25 0.51
CA LYS A 375 -3.36 -12.34 -0.05
C LYS A 375 -4.45 -11.83 -0.98
N THR A 376 -5.12 -10.74 -0.62
CA THR A 376 -6.17 -10.14 -1.46
C THR A 376 -5.60 -9.66 -2.80
N LEU A 377 -4.42 -9.03 -2.80
CA LEU A 377 -3.77 -8.57 -4.01
C LEU A 377 -3.27 -9.74 -4.88
N VAL A 378 -2.82 -10.86 -4.28
CA VAL A 378 -2.45 -12.08 -5.03
C VAL A 378 -3.61 -12.51 -5.92
N LYS A 379 -4.82 -12.58 -5.37
CA LYS A 379 -6.03 -12.95 -6.13
C LYS A 379 -6.26 -12.02 -7.32
N TYR A 380 -6.22 -10.71 -7.10
CA TYR A 380 -6.39 -9.69 -8.15
C TYR A 380 -5.34 -9.79 -9.26
N LEU A 381 -4.07 -10.01 -8.91
CA LEU A 381 -2.98 -10.14 -9.87
C LEU A 381 -3.14 -11.39 -10.74
N VAL A 382 -3.52 -12.54 -10.16
CA VAL A 382 -3.78 -13.77 -10.91
C VAL A 382 -4.97 -13.59 -11.86
N GLU A 383 -6.05 -12.97 -11.40
CA GLU A 383 -7.22 -12.65 -12.23
C GLU A 383 -6.86 -11.71 -13.39
N TRP A 384 -6.07 -10.68 -13.11
CA TRP A 384 -5.60 -9.75 -14.13
C TRP A 384 -4.76 -10.47 -15.21
N VAL A 385 -3.86 -11.38 -14.82
CA VAL A 385 -3.07 -12.19 -15.77
C VAL A 385 -3.96 -13.09 -16.59
N ALA A 386 -4.95 -13.76 -16.00
CA ALA A 386 -5.91 -14.61 -16.70
C ALA A 386 -6.64 -13.87 -17.83
N HIS A 387 -6.95 -12.59 -17.62
CA HIS A 387 -7.67 -11.79 -18.61
C HIS A 387 -6.80 -11.03 -19.61
N ASN A 388 -5.50 -10.82 -19.33
CA ASN A 388 -4.67 -9.88 -20.11
C ASN A 388 -3.37 -10.46 -20.67
N ARG A 389 -2.88 -11.61 -20.16
CA ARG A 389 -1.48 -12.03 -20.42
C ARG A 389 -1.30 -13.47 -20.90
N VAL A 390 -2.34 -14.30 -20.89
CA VAL A 390 -2.25 -15.72 -21.21
C VAL A 390 -3.22 -16.11 -22.33
N ASP A 391 -3.01 -17.29 -22.92
CA ASP A 391 -3.94 -17.92 -23.86
C ASP A 391 -5.18 -18.49 -23.14
N GLU A 392 -6.19 -18.95 -23.91
CA GLU A 392 -7.46 -19.44 -23.34
C GLU A 392 -7.28 -20.68 -22.48
N ASP A 393 -6.36 -21.60 -22.80
CA ASP A 393 -6.14 -22.83 -22.02
C ASP A 393 -5.56 -22.49 -20.62
N SER A 394 -4.59 -21.60 -20.57
CA SER A 394 -4.03 -21.08 -19.32
C SER A 394 -5.06 -20.27 -18.54
N LYS A 395 -5.90 -19.50 -19.22
CA LYS A 395 -6.96 -18.69 -18.60
C LYS A 395 -7.97 -19.56 -17.86
N GLU A 396 -8.50 -20.62 -18.49
CA GLU A 396 -9.42 -21.55 -17.84
C GLU A 396 -8.81 -22.13 -16.55
N THR A 397 -7.55 -22.54 -16.62
CA THR A 397 -6.83 -23.07 -15.44
C THR A 397 -6.68 -22.03 -14.35
N LEU A 398 -6.34 -20.78 -14.69
CA LEU A 398 -6.20 -19.69 -13.70
C LEU A 398 -7.54 -19.34 -13.06
N LEU A 399 -8.63 -19.32 -13.83
CA LEU A 399 -9.99 -19.06 -13.31
C LEU A 399 -10.45 -20.20 -12.38
N ASP A 400 -10.11 -21.46 -12.67
CA ASP A 400 -10.41 -22.58 -11.77
C ASP A 400 -9.60 -22.52 -10.48
N ILE A 401 -8.35 -22.05 -10.53
CA ILE A 401 -7.54 -21.79 -9.35
C ILE A 401 -8.15 -20.68 -8.48
N LEU A 402 -8.62 -19.58 -9.09
CA LEU A 402 -9.29 -18.47 -8.40
C LEU A 402 -10.57 -18.89 -7.66
N ASP A 403 -11.30 -19.87 -8.22
CA ASP A 403 -12.52 -20.43 -7.62
C ASP A 403 -12.24 -21.52 -6.54
N THR A 404 -10.98 -21.88 -6.35
CA THR A 404 -10.60 -22.89 -5.35
C THR A 404 -10.44 -22.25 -3.96
N PRO A 405 -11.08 -22.79 -2.91
CA PRO A 405 -10.91 -22.27 -1.55
C PRO A 405 -9.46 -22.34 -1.06
N ILE A 406 -9.03 -21.33 -0.30
CA ILE A 406 -7.70 -21.27 0.29
C ILE A 406 -7.57 -22.32 1.39
N SER A 407 -6.64 -23.25 1.23
CA SER A 407 -6.39 -24.35 2.18
C SER A 407 -4.91 -24.76 2.17
N PRO A 408 -4.33 -25.13 3.31
CA PRO A 408 -2.97 -25.63 3.39
C PRO A 408 -2.79 -27.03 2.78
N GLU A 409 -3.87 -27.77 2.49
CA GLU A 409 -3.89 -29.11 1.88
C GLU A 409 -2.94 -30.13 2.55
N LEU A 410 -2.81 -30.05 3.86
CA LEU A 410 -1.97 -30.94 4.66
C LEU A 410 -2.75 -32.08 5.31
N ILE A 411 -4.04 -31.88 5.55
CA ILE A 411 -4.98 -32.87 6.12
C ILE A 411 -5.75 -33.56 4.99
N PRO A 412 -5.96 -34.90 5.07
CA PRO A 412 -6.74 -35.61 4.08
C PRO A 412 -8.16 -35.01 3.89
N ALA A 413 -8.61 -34.95 2.64
CA ALA A 413 -9.99 -34.57 2.30
C ALA A 413 -11.02 -35.46 2.98
N ASP A 414 -12.28 -35.04 3.01
CA ASP A 414 -13.38 -35.88 3.48
C ASP A 414 -13.67 -37.06 2.52
N GLU A 415 -14.59 -37.96 2.91
CA GLU A 415 -14.97 -39.12 2.08
C GLU A 415 -15.58 -38.73 0.71
N GLN A 416 -15.99 -37.45 0.57
CA GLN A 416 -16.56 -36.91 -0.66
C GLN A 416 -15.52 -36.12 -1.49
N GLY A 417 -14.28 -36.02 -1.00
CA GLY A 417 -13.18 -35.29 -1.66
C GLY A 417 -13.18 -33.78 -1.42
N ASN A 418 -13.96 -33.26 -0.45
CA ASN A 418 -13.98 -31.85 -0.11
C ASN A 418 -12.84 -31.48 0.84
N ILE A 419 -12.38 -30.26 0.74
CA ILE A 419 -11.39 -29.67 1.64
C ILE A 419 -12.00 -29.51 3.05
N LYS A 420 -11.41 -30.18 4.05
CA LYS A 420 -11.87 -30.12 5.44
C LYS A 420 -11.48 -28.85 6.17
N GLN A 421 -10.33 -28.30 5.82
CA GLN A 421 -9.74 -27.16 6.53
C GLN A 421 -9.62 -25.99 5.60
N LYS A 422 -10.44 -24.95 5.81
CA LYS A 422 -10.26 -23.66 5.16
C LYS A 422 -9.44 -22.77 6.07
N THR A 423 -8.44 -22.11 5.52
CA THR A 423 -7.57 -21.21 6.28
C THR A 423 -8.37 -20.09 6.95
N GLU A 424 -9.30 -19.46 6.23
CA GLU A 424 -10.11 -18.36 6.74
C GLU A 424 -11.06 -18.75 7.89
N ASP A 425 -11.42 -20.03 8.02
CA ASP A 425 -12.21 -20.52 9.16
C ASP A 425 -11.39 -20.52 10.48
N LEU A 426 -10.06 -20.56 10.37
CA LEU A 426 -9.13 -20.57 11.50
C LEU A 426 -8.58 -19.19 11.84
N VAL A 427 -8.13 -18.44 10.82
CA VAL A 427 -7.46 -17.15 11.02
C VAL A 427 -8.39 -15.96 10.80
N GLY A 428 -9.57 -16.17 10.21
CA GLY A 428 -10.49 -15.11 9.79
C GLY A 428 -10.25 -14.67 8.32
N PRO A 429 -11.13 -13.84 7.78
CA PRO A 429 -11.07 -13.38 6.39
C PRO A 429 -9.80 -12.57 6.09
N TYR A 430 -9.09 -12.92 5.02
CA TYR A 430 -7.90 -12.18 4.60
C TYR A 430 -8.18 -10.72 4.25
N GLU A 431 -9.37 -10.40 3.77
CA GLU A 431 -9.77 -9.01 3.50
C GLU A 431 -9.66 -8.12 4.75
N LEU A 432 -10.05 -8.64 5.92
CA LEU A 432 -9.90 -7.91 7.18
C LEU A 432 -8.43 -7.82 7.61
N HIS A 433 -7.69 -8.91 7.50
CA HIS A 433 -6.26 -8.91 7.85
C HIS A 433 -5.48 -7.92 7.00
N ASP A 434 -5.70 -7.93 5.69
CA ASP A 434 -5.01 -7.06 4.76
C ASP A 434 -5.39 -5.59 4.97
N PHE A 435 -6.67 -5.29 5.28
CA PHE A 435 -7.09 -3.95 5.67
C PHE A 435 -6.32 -3.45 6.90
N PHE A 436 -6.26 -4.23 7.97
CA PHE A 436 -5.51 -3.86 9.16
C PHE A 436 -4.00 -3.78 8.91
N LEU A 437 -3.44 -4.71 8.16
CA LEU A 437 -2.02 -4.68 7.79
C LEU A 437 -1.66 -3.42 7.02
N TYR A 438 -2.51 -2.98 6.09
CA TYR A 438 -2.29 -1.76 5.35
C TYR A 438 -2.23 -0.54 6.29
N HIS A 439 -3.23 -0.40 7.14
CA HIS A 439 -3.30 0.74 8.06
C HIS A 439 -2.19 0.70 9.11
N PHE A 440 -1.85 -0.48 9.62
CA PHE A 440 -0.76 -0.64 10.58
C PHE A 440 0.63 -0.35 9.96
N ILE A 441 0.93 -1.00 8.83
CA ILE A 441 2.27 -0.90 8.21
C ILE A 441 2.46 0.47 7.54
N ARG A 442 1.42 0.96 6.85
CA ARG A 442 1.52 2.17 6.03
C ARG A 442 1.28 3.45 6.82
N PHE A 443 0.37 3.41 7.79
CA PHE A 443 -0.08 4.60 8.52
C PHE A 443 0.24 4.56 10.02
N GLY A 444 0.79 3.46 10.54
CA GLY A 444 1.09 3.31 11.95
C GLY A 444 -0.14 3.32 12.85
N ALA A 445 -1.31 2.96 12.30
CA ALA A 445 -2.54 2.85 13.09
C ALA A 445 -2.40 1.78 14.17
N THR A 446 -2.90 2.05 15.38
CA THR A 446 -2.83 1.16 16.55
C THR A 446 -4.21 0.68 17.00
#